data_8a334474f5ad2e00fceacb738835231c
#
_entry.id   8a334474f5ad2e00fceacb738835231c
#
_cell.length_a   1.000
_cell.length_b   1.000
_cell.length_c   1.000
_cell.angle_alpha   90.00
_cell.angle_beta   90.00
_cell.angle_gamma   90.00
#
_symmetry.space_group_name_H-M   'P 1'
#
loop_
_entity.id
_entity.type
_entity.pdbx_description
1 polymer ?
#
loop_
_entity_poly.entity_id
_entity_poly.type
_entity_poly.pdbx_seq_one_letter_code
_entity_poly.pdbx_strand_id
1 'polypeptide(L)'
;MSAHYFNPQEMINKTIIFDERPAVSVASSFHVAYGIDQNFLFGCGVSITSVLLHNNDVSFVFHVFIDDIPEADIQRLSQLAKSYHTCIQIHLVNCERLKALPTTKNWSIAMYFRFVIADYFIDQQDKILYLDADIACQGNLKPLITMDLANNVAAVVTERDANWWSLRAQSLQCNELEKGYFNSGVLLINTLAWAQESVSAKAMSMLADKAVVSRLTYMDQDILNLILLG
;
A
#
# COMPACT_ATOMS: atom_id res chain seq x y z
N MET A 1 -10.54 -12.21 -18.80
CA MET A 1 -9.66 -11.03 -18.75
C MET A 1 -8.78 -11.22 -17.53
N SER A 2 -7.51 -10.81 -17.56
CA SER A 2 -6.64 -10.88 -16.37
C SER A 2 -7.27 -10.04 -15.25
N ALA A 3 -7.32 -10.59 -14.03
CA ALA A 3 -7.78 -9.85 -12.86
C ALA A 3 -6.83 -8.69 -12.48
N HIS A 4 -5.58 -8.73 -13.00
CA HIS A 4 -4.53 -7.75 -12.73
C HIS A 4 -4.49 -6.68 -13.82
N TYR A 5 -4.55 -5.41 -13.44
CA TYR A 5 -4.18 -4.30 -14.32
C TYR A 5 -2.66 -4.19 -14.43
N PHE A 6 -1.97 -4.30 -13.29
CA PHE A 6 -0.52 -4.41 -13.22
C PHE A 6 -0.12 -5.88 -13.11
N ASN A 7 0.35 -6.46 -14.21
CA ASN A 7 0.85 -7.84 -14.20
C ASN A 7 2.10 -7.94 -13.34
N PRO A 8 2.11 -8.75 -12.26
CA PRO A 8 3.28 -8.88 -11.37
C PRO A 8 4.57 -9.26 -12.10
N GLN A 9 4.50 -10.08 -13.14
CA GLN A 9 5.67 -10.51 -13.93
C GLN A 9 6.30 -9.37 -14.74
N GLU A 10 5.51 -8.34 -15.10
CA GLU A 10 5.99 -7.16 -15.82
C GLU A 10 6.45 -6.06 -14.87
N MET A 11 5.80 -5.99 -13.69
CA MET A 11 6.02 -4.90 -12.74
C MET A 11 7.16 -5.17 -11.77
N ILE A 12 7.57 -6.43 -11.54
CA ILE A 12 8.63 -6.77 -10.60
C ILE A 12 9.84 -7.32 -11.35
N ASN A 13 10.92 -6.53 -11.38
CA ASN A 13 12.17 -6.90 -12.01
C ASN A 13 12.93 -7.98 -11.21
N LYS A 14 12.87 -7.91 -9.88
CA LYS A 14 13.60 -8.80 -8.97
C LYS A 14 12.96 -8.75 -7.60
N THR A 15 12.96 -9.89 -6.91
CA THR A 15 12.63 -9.98 -5.47
C THR A 15 13.85 -10.48 -4.70
N ILE A 16 14.20 -9.79 -3.61
CA ILE A 16 15.25 -10.19 -2.66
C ILE A 16 14.53 -10.60 -1.37
N ILE A 17 14.81 -11.79 -0.86
CA ILE A 17 14.09 -12.37 0.27
C ILE A 17 15.06 -12.62 1.43
N PHE A 18 14.73 -12.11 2.61
CA PHE A 18 15.34 -12.41 3.89
C PHE A 18 14.29 -13.05 4.78
N ASP A 19 14.26 -14.37 4.85
CA ASP A 19 13.30 -15.13 5.67
C ASP A 19 14.03 -15.78 6.83
N GLU A 20 13.90 -15.15 7.99
CA GLU A 20 14.53 -15.57 9.25
C GLU A 20 13.48 -16.08 10.25
N ARG A 21 12.25 -16.35 9.78
CA ARG A 21 11.16 -16.86 10.63
C ARG A 21 11.44 -18.28 11.10
N PRO A 22 11.05 -18.63 12.34
CA PRO A 22 11.00 -20.03 12.75
C PRO A 22 10.08 -20.87 11.84
N ALA A 23 10.47 -22.10 11.51
CA ALA A 23 9.74 -22.96 10.58
C ALA A 23 8.24 -23.15 10.93
N VAL A 24 7.88 -23.17 12.21
CA VAL A 24 6.50 -23.27 12.70
C VAL A 24 5.64 -22.02 12.40
N SER A 25 6.25 -20.87 12.13
CA SER A 25 5.55 -19.59 11.94
C SER A 25 5.19 -19.31 10.48
N VAL A 26 5.73 -20.08 9.54
CA VAL A 26 5.63 -19.79 8.10
C VAL A 26 4.18 -19.89 7.58
N ALA A 27 3.41 -20.85 8.09
CA ALA A 27 2.07 -21.16 7.57
C ALA A 27 0.97 -20.17 7.99
N SER A 28 1.22 -19.28 8.97
CA SER A 28 0.21 -18.38 9.54
C SER A 28 0.65 -16.92 9.59
N SER A 29 1.55 -16.53 8.70
CA SER A 29 2.08 -15.16 8.70
C SER A 29 1.09 -14.17 8.07
N PHE A 30 1.06 -12.95 8.61
CA PHE A 30 0.29 -11.84 8.06
C PHE A 30 1.18 -10.95 7.19
N HIS A 31 0.63 -10.48 6.07
CA HIS A 31 1.38 -9.72 5.07
C HIS A 31 1.15 -8.22 5.23
N VAL A 32 2.25 -7.48 5.36
CA VAL A 32 2.28 -6.01 5.42
C VAL A 32 3.11 -5.50 4.26
N ALA A 33 2.62 -4.50 3.53
CA ALA A 33 3.28 -3.98 2.33
C ALA A 33 3.51 -2.47 2.40
N TYR A 34 4.62 -2.03 1.88
CA TYR A 34 5.08 -0.64 1.77
C TYR A 34 5.42 -0.33 0.33
N GLY A 35 4.97 0.84 -0.17
CA GLY A 35 5.39 1.40 -1.45
C GLY A 35 6.23 2.65 -1.20
N ILE A 36 7.54 2.61 -1.48
CA ILE A 36 8.48 3.65 -1.08
C ILE A 36 9.46 4.02 -2.20
N ASP A 37 10.10 5.18 -2.05
CA ASP A 37 11.36 5.51 -2.71
C ASP A 37 12.53 5.48 -1.70
N GLN A 38 13.75 5.73 -2.17
CA GLN A 38 14.95 5.67 -1.32
C GLN A 38 14.92 6.61 -0.12
N ASN A 39 14.20 7.75 -0.19
CA ASN A 39 14.13 8.72 0.89
C ASN A 39 13.35 8.18 2.11
N PHE A 40 12.47 7.20 1.87
CA PHE A 40 11.63 6.61 2.91
C PHE A 40 12.16 5.29 3.47
N LEU A 41 13.34 4.80 3.05
CA LEU A 41 13.94 3.55 3.54
C LEU A 41 14.13 3.53 5.05
N PHE A 42 14.62 4.63 5.63
CA PHE A 42 14.76 4.74 7.08
C PHE A 42 13.39 4.69 7.79
N GLY A 43 12.42 5.47 7.32
CA GLY A 43 11.05 5.47 7.84
C GLY A 43 10.41 4.08 7.76
N CYS A 44 10.57 3.39 6.63
CA CYS A 44 10.10 2.02 6.44
C CYS A 44 10.70 1.06 7.49
N GLY A 45 12.01 1.13 7.73
CA GLY A 45 12.67 0.34 8.78
C GLY A 45 12.11 0.64 10.17
N VAL A 46 11.82 1.90 10.49
CA VAL A 46 11.19 2.31 11.76
C VAL A 46 9.76 1.77 11.84
N SER A 47 8.98 1.88 10.78
CA SER A 47 7.61 1.36 10.71
C SER A 47 7.57 -0.16 10.93
N ILE A 48 8.38 -0.92 10.21
CA ILE A 48 8.52 -2.39 10.38
C ILE A 48 8.88 -2.72 11.83
N THR A 49 9.89 -2.05 12.39
CA THR A 49 10.34 -2.28 13.76
C THR A 49 9.21 -1.99 14.75
N SER A 50 8.46 -0.91 14.57
CA SER A 50 7.34 -0.56 15.44
C SER A 50 6.21 -1.60 15.42
N VAL A 51 5.91 -2.18 14.26
CA VAL A 51 4.96 -3.29 14.13
C VAL A 51 5.43 -4.50 14.92
N LEU A 52 6.70 -4.88 14.76
CA LEU A 52 7.28 -6.06 15.42
C LEU A 52 7.33 -5.90 16.94
N LEU A 53 7.67 -4.72 17.46
CA LEU A 53 7.75 -4.45 18.89
C LEU A 53 6.39 -4.53 19.61
N HIS A 54 5.30 -4.20 18.92
CA HIS A 54 3.96 -4.19 19.51
C HIS A 54 3.12 -5.44 19.19
N ASN A 55 3.67 -6.39 18.39
CA ASN A 55 2.93 -7.56 17.92
C ASN A 55 3.85 -8.80 17.88
N ASN A 56 4.52 -9.09 18.97
CA ASN A 56 5.49 -10.18 19.08
C ASN A 56 4.88 -11.59 19.06
N ASP A 57 3.56 -11.68 19.17
CA ASP A 57 2.76 -12.91 19.08
C ASP A 57 2.23 -13.20 17.66
N VAL A 58 2.54 -12.33 16.68
CA VAL A 58 2.14 -12.47 15.29
C VAL A 58 3.37 -12.65 14.39
N SER A 59 3.31 -13.63 13.50
CA SER A 59 4.30 -13.78 12.44
C SER A 59 3.96 -12.87 11.26
N PHE A 60 4.96 -12.11 10.78
CA PHE A 60 4.77 -11.19 9.64
C PHE A 60 5.67 -11.55 8.46
N VAL A 61 5.17 -11.20 7.27
CA VAL A 61 5.98 -11.02 6.06
C VAL A 61 5.84 -9.57 5.63
N PHE A 62 6.94 -8.82 5.64
CA PHE A 62 6.98 -7.44 5.18
C PHE A 62 7.44 -7.39 3.74
N HIS A 63 6.70 -6.67 2.91
CA HIS A 63 6.97 -6.46 1.49
C HIS A 63 7.32 -5.01 1.24
N VAL A 64 8.52 -4.75 0.76
CA VAL A 64 9.01 -3.40 0.44
C VAL A 64 9.08 -3.27 -1.07
N PHE A 65 8.17 -2.52 -1.67
CA PHE A 65 8.16 -2.22 -3.10
C PHE A 65 8.90 -0.90 -3.32
N ILE A 66 9.96 -0.95 -4.10
CA ILE A 66 10.87 0.18 -4.34
C ILE A 66 11.43 0.11 -5.76
N ASP A 67 11.69 1.25 -6.37
CA ASP A 67 12.27 1.33 -7.73
C ASP A 67 13.75 0.97 -7.76
N ASP A 68 14.52 1.46 -6.80
CA ASP A 68 15.94 1.18 -6.65
C ASP A 68 16.34 1.21 -5.17
N ILE A 69 17.34 0.41 -4.77
CA ILE A 69 17.78 0.32 -3.39
C ILE A 69 19.31 0.17 -3.29
N PRO A 70 19.99 1.02 -2.50
CA PRO A 70 21.40 0.88 -2.23
C PRO A 70 21.75 -0.42 -1.49
N GLU A 71 22.90 -1.02 -1.82
CA GLU A 71 23.37 -2.25 -1.18
C GLU A 71 23.45 -2.15 0.36
N ALA A 72 23.85 -0.99 0.88
CA ALA A 72 23.91 -0.74 2.32
C ALA A 72 22.53 -0.85 2.99
N ASP A 73 21.45 -0.45 2.30
CA ASP A 73 20.09 -0.54 2.83
C ASP A 73 19.51 -1.95 2.69
N ILE A 74 19.89 -2.70 1.65
CA ILE A 74 19.62 -4.13 1.55
C ILE A 74 20.18 -4.86 2.77
N GLN A 75 21.45 -4.55 3.15
CA GLN A 75 22.09 -5.14 4.32
C GLN A 75 21.40 -4.74 5.63
N ARG A 76 20.94 -3.48 5.77
CA ARG A 76 20.17 -3.02 6.94
C ARG A 76 18.86 -3.78 7.09
N LEU A 77 18.10 -3.96 6.01
CA LEU A 77 16.86 -4.74 6.02
C LEU A 77 17.12 -6.22 6.32
N SER A 78 18.20 -6.81 5.78
CA SER A 78 18.64 -8.17 6.14
C SER A 78 18.94 -8.29 7.63
N GLN A 79 19.68 -7.31 8.20
CA GLN A 79 20.00 -7.32 9.63
C GLN A 79 18.73 -7.16 10.49
N LEU A 80 17.77 -6.34 10.04
CA LEU A 80 16.47 -6.18 10.71
C LEU A 80 15.70 -7.50 10.72
N ALA A 81 15.62 -8.20 9.57
CA ALA A 81 14.97 -9.51 9.48
C ALA A 81 15.58 -10.52 10.48
N LYS A 82 16.91 -10.58 10.56
CA LYS A 82 17.65 -11.43 11.51
C LYS A 82 17.37 -11.07 12.96
N SER A 83 17.42 -9.77 13.28
CA SER A 83 17.28 -9.29 14.67
C SER A 83 15.90 -9.58 15.26
N TYR A 84 14.85 -9.61 14.40
CA TYR A 84 13.47 -9.80 14.82
C TYR A 84 12.87 -11.15 14.38
N HIS A 85 13.67 -12.05 13.78
CA HIS A 85 13.21 -13.35 13.29
C HIS A 85 11.96 -13.25 12.41
N THR A 86 11.98 -12.33 11.45
CA THR A 86 10.87 -12.02 10.55
C THR A 86 11.24 -12.25 9.09
N CYS A 87 10.26 -12.15 8.19
CA CYS A 87 10.52 -12.18 6.75
C CYS A 87 10.40 -10.77 6.16
N ILE A 88 11.42 -10.33 5.42
CA ILE A 88 11.38 -9.10 4.63
C ILE A 88 11.66 -9.45 3.18
N GLN A 89 10.77 -9.06 2.29
CA GLN A 89 10.88 -9.22 0.85
C GLN A 89 10.97 -7.85 0.18
N ILE A 90 12.03 -7.61 -0.57
CA ILE A 90 12.25 -6.38 -1.32
C ILE A 90 11.89 -6.65 -2.78
N HIS A 91 10.90 -5.93 -3.31
CA HIS A 91 10.44 -6.04 -4.68
C HIS A 91 10.93 -4.84 -5.49
N LEU A 92 11.84 -5.05 -6.43
CA LEU A 92 12.31 -4.00 -7.33
C LEU A 92 11.28 -3.75 -8.42
N VAL A 93 10.59 -2.61 -8.34
CA VAL A 93 9.48 -2.24 -9.22
C VAL A 93 9.99 -1.71 -10.55
N ASN A 94 9.46 -2.24 -11.65
CA ASN A 94 9.64 -1.66 -12.97
C ASN A 94 8.72 -0.45 -13.14
N CYS A 95 9.29 0.75 -13.09
CA CYS A 95 8.55 2.00 -13.14
C CYS A 95 8.19 2.48 -14.56
N GLU A 96 8.56 1.77 -15.64
CA GLU A 96 8.36 2.26 -17.01
C GLU A 96 6.91 2.66 -17.30
N ARG A 97 5.95 1.84 -16.88
CA ARG A 97 4.50 2.12 -17.06
C ARG A 97 3.97 3.26 -16.19
N LEU A 98 4.69 3.59 -15.12
CA LEU A 98 4.29 4.61 -14.14
C LEU A 98 4.90 5.99 -14.46
N LYS A 99 5.96 6.07 -15.27
CA LYS A 99 6.69 7.32 -15.57
C LYS A 99 5.83 8.40 -16.21
N ALA A 100 4.75 8.03 -16.90
CA ALA A 100 3.83 8.97 -17.53
C ALA A 100 2.77 9.53 -16.57
N LEU A 101 2.68 9.00 -15.34
CA LEU A 101 1.70 9.44 -14.36
C LEU A 101 2.09 10.80 -13.75
N PRO A 102 1.10 11.62 -13.36
CA PRO A 102 1.36 12.93 -12.79
C PRO A 102 2.08 12.79 -11.44
N THR A 103 3.16 13.56 -11.26
CA THR A 103 3.91 13.65 -10.01
C THR A 103 3.97 15.11 -9.55
N THR A 104 4.32 15.34 -8.29
CA THR A 104 4.52 16.67 -7.73
C THR A 104 5.89 16.77 -7.09
N LYS A 105 6.26 17.97 -6.61
CA LYS A 105 7.50 18.15 -5.86
C LYS A 105 7.52 17.35 -4.53
N ASN A 106 6.36 17.05 -3.99
CA ASN A 106 6.20 16.42 -2.68
C ASN A 106 5.95 14.91 -2.75
N TRP A 107 5.48 14.41 -3.90
CA TRP A 107 5.11 13.00 -4.08
C TRP A 107 5.75 12.42 -5.31
N SER A 108 6.58 11.41 -5.07
CA SER A 108 7.25 10.64 -6.12
C SER A 108 6.29 9.60 -6.73
N ILE A 109 6.77 8.95 -7.78
CA ILE A 109 6.03 7.86 -8.44
C ILE A 109 5.67 6.71 -7.48
N ALA A 110 6.42 6.57 -6.37
CA ALA A 110 6.19 5.54 -5.36
C ALA A 110 4.80 5.60 -4.71
N MET A 111 4.12 6.77 -4.73
CA MET A 111 2.73 6.87 -4.27
C MET A 111 1.78 5.95 -5.04
N TYR A 112 2.10 5.59 -6.29
CA TYR A 112 1.29 4.68 -7.11
C TYR A 112 1.61 3.20 -6.87
N PHE A 113 2.66 2.89 -6.11
CA PHE A 113 3.01 1.49 -5.82
C PHE A 113 1.91 0.76 -5.06
N ARG A 114 1.04 1.47 -4.31
CA ARG A 114 -0.12 0.85 -3.66
C ARG A 114 -1.07 0.12 -4.61
N PHE A 115 -1.22 0.62 -5.85
CA PHE A 115 -2.00 -0.07 -6.90
C PHE A 115 -1.26 -1.30 -7.42
N VAL A 116 0.06 -1.21 -7.62
CA VAL A 116 0.92 -2.34 -7.99
C VAL A 116 0.91 -3.41 -6.90
N ILE A 117 1.00 -3.00 -5.64
CA ILE A 117 0.95 -3.88 -4.45
C ILE A 117 -0.38 -4.63 -4.40
N ALA A 118 -1.50 -3.92 -4.49
CA ALA A 118 -2.81 -4.56 -4.43
C ALA A 118 -2.97 -5.61 -5.54
N ASP A 119 -2.60 -5.27 -6.78
CA ASP A 119 -2.66 -6.20 -7.90
C ASP A 119 -1.67 -7.38 -7.74
N TYR A 120 -0.48 -7.15 -7.18
CA TYR A 120 0.51 -8.20 -6.92
C TYR A 120 -0.05 -9.32 -6.03
N PHE A 121 -0.92 -9.00 -5.08
CA PHE A 121 -1.44 -9.97 -4.11
C PHE A 121 -2.76 -10.64 -4.51
N ILE A 122 -3.42 -10.28 -5.62
CA ILE A 122 -4.74 -10.80 -6.01
C ILE A 122 -4.80 -12.34 -5.95
N ASP A 123 -3.78 -13.04 -6.47
CA ASP A 123 -3.76 -14.51 -6.49
C ASP A 123 -2.88 -15.12 -5.39
N GLN A 124 -2.41 -14.32 -4.44
CA GLN A 124 -1.45 -14.78 -3.42
C GLN A 124 -1.98 -14.68 -2.00
N GLN A 125 -2.75 -13.62 -1.70
CA GLN A 125 -3.27 -13.34 -0.36
C GLN A 125 -4.67 -12.74 -0.47
N ASP A 126 -5.62 -13.25 0.30
CA ASP A 126 -6.97 -12.71 0.34
C ASP A 126 -7.01 -11.30 0.95
N LYS A 127 -6.05 -11.00 1.83
CA LYS A 127 -6.01 -9.76 2.59
C LYS A 127 -4.58 -9.33 2.87
N ILE A 128 -4.27 -8.05 2.66
CA ILE A 128 -2.98 -7.43 3.00
C ILE A 128 -3.19 -6.10 3.72
N LEU A 129 -2.23 -5.72 4.56
CA LEU A 129 -2.17 -4.41 5.17
C LEU A 129 -1.13 -3.56 4.43
N TYR A 130 -1.59 -2.52 3.72
CA TYR A 130 -0.72 -1.48 3.20
C TYR A 130 -0.49 -0.41 4.26
N LEU A 131 0.75 0.00 4.45
CA LEU A 131 1.15 1.11 5.31
C LEU A 131 2.06 2.08 4.56
N ASP A 132 1.84 3.38 4.74
CA ASP A 132 2.86 4.38 4.39
C ASP A 132 4.07 4.26 5.33
N ALA A 133 5.25 4.55 4.83
CA ALA A 133 6.52 4.32 5.56
C ALA A 133 6.77 5.30 6.71
N ASP A 134 5.98 6.36 6.84
CA ASP A 134 6.03 7.35 7.91
C ASP A 134 5.06 7.04 9.06
N ILE A 135 4.45 5.87 9.06
CA ILE A 135 3.54 5.39 10.09
C ILE A 135 4.30 4.57 11.14
N ALA A 136 4.09 4.88 12.41
CA ALA A 136 4.58 4.09 13.54
C ALA A 136 3.43 3.37 14.24
N CYS A 137 3.53 2.06 14.36
CA CYS A 137 2.59 1.23 15.10
C CYS A 137 2.82 1.42 16.61
N GLN A 138 1.75 1.74 17.35
CA GLN A 138 1.79 1.95 18.80
C GLN A 138 0.90 0.97 19.57
N GLY A 139 0.41 -0.08 18.91
CA GLY A 139 -0.52 -1.01 19.53
C GLY A 139 -0.64 -2.34 18.83
N ASN A 140 -1.52 -3.17 19.35
CA ASN A 140 -1.76 -4.51 18.83
C ASN A 140 -2.59 -4.45 17.53
N LEU A 141 -2.08 -5.05 16.45
CA LEU A 141 -2.74 -5.12 15.14
C LEU A 141 -3.71 -6.31 15.01
N LYS A 142 -3.81 -7.18 16.00
CA LYS A 142 -4.65 -8.38 15.92
C LYS A 142 -6.12 -8.08 15.58
N PRO A 143 -6.77 -7.03 16.15
CA PRO A 143 -8.13 -6.66 15.75
C PRO A 143 -8.24 -6.30 14.26
N LEU A 144 -7.22 -5.62 13.70
CA LEU A 144 -7.17 -5.27 12.29
C LEU A 144 -6.90 -6.51 11.42
N ILE A 145 -5.93 -7.36 11.82
CA ILE A 145 -5.58 -8.59 11.12
C ILE A 145 -6.78 -9.56 11.02
N THR A 146 -7.57 -9.67 12.10
CA THR A 146 -8.72 -10.58 12.17
C THR A 146 -10.03 -9.96 11.65
N MET A 147 -10.02 -8.69 11.25
CA MET A 147 -11.20 -8.00 10.74
C MET A 147 -11.73 -8.71 9.49
N ASP A 148 -13.02 -9.01 9.51
CA ASP A 148 -13.75 -9.48 8.34
C ASP A 148 -14.15 -8.27 7.49
N LEU A 149 -13.65 -8.25 6.25
CA LEU A 149 -13.99 -7.20 5.28
C LEU A 149 -15.27 -7.48 4.51
N ALA A 150 -15.84 -8.70 4.64
CA ALA A 150 -16.95 -9.16 3.83
C ALA A 150 -16.73 -8.85 2.34
N ASN A 151 -17.63 -8.08 1.73
CA ASN A 151 -17.51 -7.66 0.32
C ASN A 151 -16.87 -6.26 0.14
N ASN A 152 -16.41 -5.64 1.24
CA ASN A 152 -15.76 -4.33 1.11
C ASN A 152 -14.36 -4.46 0.49
N VAL A 153 -13.98 -3.49 -0.32
CA VAL A 153 -12.67 -3.46 -1.00
C VAL A 153 -11.54 -3.22 -0.01
N ALA A 154 -11.77 -2.37 1.00
CA ALA A 154 -10.79 -2.11 2.05
C ALA A 154 -11.45 -1.62 3.33
N ALA A 155 -10.76 -1.82 4.47
CA ALA A 155 -10.97 -1.01 5.66
C ALA A 155 -9.92 0.11 5.68
N VAL A 156 -10.36 1.31 6.02
CA VAL A 156 -9.58 2.55 5.86
C VAL A 156 -9.71 3.44 7.10
N VAL A 157 -8.84 4.43 7.22
CA VAL A 157 -8.89 5.42 8.32
C VAL A 157 -9.49 6.72 7.80
N THR A 158 -10.54 7.20 8.47
CA THR A 158 -11.18 8.47 8.14
C THR A 158 -10.19 9.63 8.25
N GLU A 159 -10.16 10.51 7.24
CA GLU A 159 -9.35 11.71 7.20
C GLU A 159 -10.18 12.92 7.66
N ARG A 160 -9.71 13.62 8.69
CA ARG A 160 -10.29 14.88 9.19
C ARG A 160 -11.80 14.83 9.54
N ASP A 161 -12.57 15.89 9.16
CA ASP A 161 -13.96 16.10 9.57
C ASP A 161 -14.89 16.45 8.40
N ALA A 162 -16.19 16.51 8.68
CA ALA A 162 -17.23 16.75 7.69
C ALA A 162 -17.08 18.10 6.94
N ASN A 163 -16.55 19.16 7.59
CA ASN A 163 -16.35 20.43 6.93
C ASN A 163 -15.27 20.30 5.85
N TRP A 164 -14.20 19.57 6.17
CA TRP A 164 -13.12 19.32 5.24
C TRP A 164 -13.57 18.39 4.09
N TRP A 165 -14.41 17.38 4.38
CA TRP A 165 -14.96 16.50 3.35
C TRP A 165 -15.81 17.26 2.34
N SER A 166 -16.67 18.20 2.80
CA SER A 166 -17.46 19.06 1.91
C SER A 166 -16.58 19.89 0.98
N LEU A 167 -15.46 20.46 1.49
CA LEU A 167 -14.51 21.17 0.66
C LEU A 167 -13.84 20.25 -0.39
N ARG A 168 -13.52 19.00 -0.01
CA ARG A 168 -12.96 18.01 -0.95
C ARG A 168 -14.00 17.59 -1.99
N ALA A 169 -15.24 17.32 -1.58
CA ALA A 169 -16.35 16.98 -2.47
C ALA A 169 -16.55 18.05 -3.54
N GLN A 170 -16.58 19.32 -3.16
CA GLN A 170 -16.67 20.43 -4.09
C GLN A 170 -15.48 20.51 -5.05
N SER A 171 -14.25 20.43 -4.51
CA SER A 171 -13.02 20.46 -5.31
C SER A 171 -12.93 19.34 -6.32
N LEU A 172 -13.31 18.13 -5.92
CA LEU A 172 -13.28 16.92 -6.74
C LEU A 172 -14.54 16.75 -7.61
N GLN A 173 -15.57 17.60 -7.40
CA GLN A 173 -16.87 17.52 -8.08
C GLN A 173 -17.56 16.16 -7.87
N CYS A 174 -17.54 15.65 -6.64
CA CYS A 174 -18.12 14.37 -6.23
C CYS A 174 -18.85 14.55 -4.91
N ASN A 175 -20.18 14.68 -4.93
CA ASN A 175 -20.98 14.97 -3.74
C ASN A 175 -21.01 13.80 -2.74
N GLU A 176 -20.77 12.57 -3.18
CA GLU A 176 -20.70 11.37 -2.33
C GLU A 176 -19.64 11.52 -1.25
N LEU A 177 -18.55 12.25 -1.53
CA LEU A 177 -17.46 12.51 -0.59
C LEU A 177 -17.84 13.40 0.60
N GLU A 178 -19.00 14.06 0.57
CA GLU A 178 -19.55 14.76 1.75
C GLU A 178 -19.89 13.80 2.90
N LYS A 179 -20.09 12.51 2.62
CA LYS A 179 -20.40 11.47 3.60
C LYS A 179 -19.15 10.88 4.25
N GLY A 180 -17.98 11.14 3.72
CA GLY A 180 -16.72 10.62 4.20
C GLY A 180 -15.57 10.84 3.22
N TYR A 181 -14.37 10.88 3.76
CA TYR A 181 -13.11 10.87 3.01
C TYR A 181 -12.07 10.18 3.87
N PHE A 182 -11.24 9.33 3.29
CA PHE A 182 -10.28 8.54 4.04
C PHE A 182 -8.83 8.86 3.65
N ASN A 183 -7.93 8.63 4.61
CA ASN A 183 -6.49 8.65 4.41
C ASN A 183 -6.03 7.34 3.76
N SER A 184 -5.19 7.44 2.74
CA SER A 184 -4.70 6.27 1.99
C SER A 184 -3.43 5.62 2.55
N GLY A 185 -2.89 6.14 3.65
CA GLY A 185 -1.66 5.62 4.27
C GLY A 185 -1.83 4.35 5.10
N VAL A 186 -3.08 3.99 5.45
CA VAL A 186 -3.42 2.72 6.12
C VAL A 186 -4.60 2.08 5.37
N LEU A 187 -4.35 0.99 4.67
CA LEU A 187 -5.37 0.26 3.91
C LEU A 187 -5.29 -1.23 4.24
N LEU A 188 -6.31 -1.78 4.89
CA LEU A 188 -6.49 -3.23 4.94
C LEU A 188 -7.27 -3.64 3.70
N ILE A 189 -6.59 -4.20 2.72
CA ILE A 189 -7.12 -4.45 1.37
C ILE A 189 -7.66 -5.88 1.27
N ASN A 190 -8.89 -6.03 0.78
CA ASN A 190 -9.45 -7.28 0.26
C ASN A 190 -9.03 -7.39 -1.22
N THR A 191 -8.08 -8.23 -1.53
CA THR A 191 -7.46 -8.31 -2.86
C THR A 191 -8.44 -8.81 -3.93
N LEU A 192 -9.33 -9.74 -3.56
CA LEU A 192 -10.37 -10.24 -4.46
C LEU A 192 -11.39 -9.14 -4.80
N ALA A 193 -11.90 -8.42 -3.81
CA ALA A 193 -12.85 -7.33 -4.04
C ALA A 193 -12.17 -6.17 -4.82
N TRP A 194 -10.89 -5.88 -4.57
CA TRP A 194 -10.10 -4.92 -5.33
C TRP A 194 -10.07 -5.28 -6.83
N ALA A 195 -9.82 -6.56 -7.15
CA ALA A 195 -9.83 -7.06 -8.51
C ALA A 195 -11.22 -7.00 -9.16
N GLN A 196 -12.25 -7.45 -8.43
CA GLN A 196 -13.63 -7.46 -8.91
C GLN A 196 -14.13 -6.06 -9.26
N GLU A 197 -13.78 -5.07 -8.43
CA GLU A 197 -14.08 -3.66 -8.65
C GLU A 197 -13.15 -2.99 -9.66
N SER A 198 -12.12 -3.69 -10.15
CA SER A 198 -11.14 -3.17 -11.12
C SER A 198 -10.50 -1.85 -10.66
N VAL A 199 -10.17 -1.73 -9.36
CA VAL A 199 -9.72 -0.48 -8.74
C VAL A 199 -8.50 0.11 -9.43
N SER A 200 -7.46 -0.70 -9.69
CA SER A 200 -6.25 -0.22 -10.37
C SER A 200 -6.52 0.27 -11.80
N ALA A 201 -7.38 -0.42 -12.55
CA ALA A 201 -7.75 0.00 -13.91
C ALA A 201 -8.51 1.32 -13.90
N LYS A 202 -9.51 1.47 -13.01
CA LYS A 202 -10.26 2.73 -12.81
C LYS A 202 -9.30 3.87 -12.44
N ALA A 203 -8.38 3.63 -11.49
CA ALA A 203 -7.39 4.62 -11.05
C ALA A 203 -6.51 5.10 -12.21
N MET A 204 -5.96 4.19 -13.00
CA MET A 204 -5.10 4.54 -14.12
C MET A 204 -5.88 5.27 -15.23
N SER A 205 -7.14 4.91 -15.47
CA SER A 205 -8.02 5.63 -16.41
C SER A 205 -8.27 7.07 -15.95
N MET A 206 -8.55 7.29 -14.64
CA MET A 206 -8.76 8.62 -14.09
C MET A 206 -7.48 9.47 -14.12
N LEU A 207 -6.31 8.87 -13.85
CA LEU A 207 -5.01 9.55 -13.91
C LEU A 207 -4.58 9.89 -15.36
N ALA A 208 -5.14 9.25 -16.36
CA ALA A 208 -4.95 9.63 -17.77
C ALA A 208 -5.84 10.80 -18.19
N ASP A 209 -6.91 11.11 -17.46
CA ASP A 209 -7.82 12.22 -17.76
C ASP A 209 -7.30 13.53 -17.14
N LYS A 210 -6.86 14.46 -17.99
CA LYS A 210 -6.36 15.77 -17.58
C LYS A 210 -7.39 16.60 -16.79
N ALA A 211 -8.68 16.44 -17.08
CA ALA A 211 -9.74 17.14 -16.37
C ALA A 211 -9.90 16.63 -14.94
N VAL A 212 -9.72 15.34 -14.72
CA VAL A 212 -9.66 14.74 -13.37
C VAL A 212 -8.39 15.20 -12.65
N VAL A 213 -7.23 15.02 -13.28
CA VAL A 213 -5.92 15.33 -12.69
C VAL A 213 -5.83 16.79 -12.24
N SER A 214 -6.43 17.73 -12.99
CA SER A 214 -6.42 19.17 -12.64
C SER A 214 -7.15 19.50 -11.33
N ARG A 215 -7.98 18.60 -10.81
CA ARG A 215 -8.74 18.77 -9.55
C ARG A 215 -8.10 18.05 -8.37
N LEU A 216 -7.14 17.16 -8.62
CA LEU A 216 -6.47 16.39 -7.57
C LEU A 216 -5.55 17.29 -6.76
N THR A 217 -5.53 17.07 -5.45
CA THR A 217 -4.57 17.68 -4.51
C THR A 217 -3.69 16.60 -3.90
N TYR A 218 -4.28 15.47 -3.52
CA TYR A 218 -3.63 14.34 -2.86
C TYR A 218 -3.54 13.12 -3.77
N MET A 219 -3.39 13.34 -5.07
CA MET A 219 -3.16 12.35 -6.13
C MET A 219 -3.86 11.00 -5.91
N ASP A 220 -3.12 9.98 -5.52
CA ASP A 220 -3.59 8.62 -5.29
C ASP A 220 -4.67 8.52 -4.22
N GLN A 221 -4.60 9.33 -3.14
CA GLN A 221 -5.62 9.37 -2.10
C GLN A 221 -6.96 9.92 -2.65
N ASP A 222 -6.93 11.01 -3.41
CA ASP A 222 -8.14 11.55 -4.06
C ASP A 222 -8.76 10.52 -5.02
N ILE A 223 -7.92 9.87 -5.83
CA ILE A 223 -8.35 8.83 -6.77
C ILE A 223 -9.02 7.66 -6.06
N LEU A 224 -8.42 7.15 -4.97
CA LEU A 224 -9.01 6.06 -4.19
C LEU A 224 -10.35 6.47 -3.58
N ASN A 225 -10.46 7.67 -3.05
CA ASN A 225 -11.72 8.18 -2.51
C ASN A 225 -12.81 8.31 -3.59
N LEU A 226 -12.46 8.81 -4.79
CA LEU A 226 -13.39 8.89 -5.92
C LEU A 226 -13.86 7.52 -6.41
N ILE A 227 -13.03 6.48 -6.31
CA ILE A 227 -13.39 5.12 -6.77
C ILE A 227 -14.21 4.37 -5.73
N LEU A 228 -13.87 4.51 -4.44
CA LEU A 228 -14.39 3.66 -3.38
C LEU A 228 -15.56 4.29 -2.60
N LEU A 229 -15.74 5.59 -2.68
CA LEU A 229 -16.82 6.34 -2.03
C LEU A 229 -17.70 7.10 -3.04
N GLY A 230 -17.21 7.33 -4.26
CA GLY A 230 -17.88 8.05 -5.33
C GLY A 230 -18.93 7.27 -6.11
#